data_1f4439a86f63e6c987f2e2e5d6d90570
#
_entry.id   1f4439a86f63e6c987f2e2e5d6d90570
#
_cell.length_a   1.000
_cell.length_b   1.000
_cell.length_c   1.000
_cell.angle_alpha   90.00
_cell.angle_beta   90.00
_cell.angle_gamma   90.00
#
_symmetry.space_group_name_H-M   'P 1'
#
loop_
_entity.id
_entity.type
_entity.pdbx_description
1 polymer ?
#
loop_
_entity_poly.entity_id
_entity_poly.type
_entity_poly.pdbx_seq_one_letter_code
_entity_poly.pdbx_strand_id
1 'polypeptide(L)'
;RRRWELPLRFLPELSAAARDAGLKFGCTPFDLEAVDELAPHVDFLKVASYELPWLDLIHSCAATSLPLIGSTGMADAGEAWAAVEAALESGCRDLTMLHCVSRYPVPEHACNLAAIGTLREMMAANFAPDWPEVSFKAGWSDHSVSAGVIGRALRHWAADAVEFHFDLEGK
;
A
#
# COMPACT_ATOMS: atom_id res chain seq x y z
N ARG A 1 -0.41 10.30 -19.63
CA ARG A 1 -0.15 10.36 -18.19
C ARG A 1 -0.81 11.63 -17.61
N ARG A 2 -0.39 12.86 -17.94
CA ARG A 2 -0.93 14.14 -17.41
C ARG A 2 -2.46 14.27 -17.42
N ARG A 3 -3.18 13.61 -18.31
CA ARG A 3 -4.64 13.64 -18.37
C ARG A 3 -5.32 12.91 -17.19
N TRP A 4 -4.61 12.01 -16.55
CA TRP A 4 -5.13 11.14 -15.47
C TRP A 4 -4.54 11.48 -14.11
N GLU A 5 -3.65 12.46 -14.03
CA GLU A 5 -3.08 12.95 -12.79
C GLU A 5 -4.12 13.78 -12.02
N LEU A 6 -4.21 13.56 -10.71
CA LEU A 6 -5.02 14.39 -9.84
C LEU A 6 -4.41 15.81 -9.79
N PRO A 7 -5.15 16.87 -10.17
CA PRO A 7 -4.62 18.21 -10.04
C PRO A 7 -4.40 18.56 -8.56
N LEU A 8 -3.20 18.98 -8.19
CA LEU A 8 -2.78 19.29 -6.82
C LEU A 8 -3.71 20.27 -6.10
N ARG A 9 -4.33 21.21 -6.84
CA ARG A 9 -5.31 22.17 -6.28
C ARG A 9 -6.53 21.53 -5.62
N PHE A 10 -6.81 20.25 -5.89
CA PHE A 10 -7.92 19.52 -5.27
C PHE A 10 -7.54 18.86 -3.95
N LEU A 11 -6.24 18.73 -3.64
CA LEU A 11 -5.80 18.03 -2.43
C LEU A 11 -6.38 18.60 -1.14
N PRO A 12 -6.38 19.93 -0.90
CA PRO A 12 -6.98 20.49 0.32
C PRO A 12 -8.48 20.18 0.45
N GLU A 13 -9.23 20.26 -0.64
CA GLU A 13 -10.66 19.99 -0.66
C GLU A 13 -10.96 18.51 -0.42
N LEU A 14 -10.22 17.60 -1.06
CA LEU A 14 -10.36 16.15 -0.87
C LEU A 14 -9.99 15.71 0.54
N SER A 15 -8.90 16.25 1.08
CA SER A 15 -8.49 16.00 2.46
C SER A 15 -9.56 16.47 3.47
N ALA A 16 -10.13 17.67 3.25
CA ALA A 16 -11.21 18.17 4.09
C ALA A 16 -12.47 17.30 3.99
N ALA A 17 -12.88 16.93 2.78
CA ALA A 17 -14.05 16.07 2.56
C ALA A 17 -13.90 14.68 3.23
N ALA A 18 -12.71 14.07 3.12
CA ALA A 18 -12.43 12.80 3.80
C ALA A 18 -12.53 12.96 5.33
N ARG A 19 -11.94 14.01 5.89
CA ARG A 19 -11.99 14.31 7.33
C ARG A 19 -13.41 14.54 7.81
N ASP A 20 -14.21 15.32 7.08
CA ASP A 20 -15.61 15.58 7.41
C ASP A 20 -16.46 14.32 7.38
N ALA A 21 -16.09 13.35 6.53
CA ALA A 21 -16.69 12.02 6.49
C ALA A 21 -16.14 11.05 7.56
N GLY A 22 -15.19 11.48 8.40
CA GLY A 22 -14.53 10.61 9.39
C GLY A 22 -13.59 9.58 8.79
N LEU A 23 -13.09 9.83 7.56
CA LEU A 23 -12.18 8.95 6.83
C LEU A 23 -10.75 9.52 6.82
N LYS A 24 -9.78 8.63 6.62
CA LYS A 24 -8.41 9.03 6.30
C LYS A 24 -8.25 9.19 4.79
N PHE A 25 -7.43 10.14 4.38
CA PHE A 25 -7.13 10.42 2.99
C PHE A 25 -5.69 9.99 2.68
N GLY A 26 -5.50 9.20 1.65
CA GLY A 26 -4.19 8.78 1.17
C GLY A 26 -4.02 9.01 -0.33
N CYS A 27 -2.78 9.15 -0.76
CA CYS A 27 -2.44 9.29 -2.18
C CYS A 27 -1.25 8.42 -2.58
N THR A 28 -1.16 8.13 -3.88
CA THR A 28 -0.04 7.41 -4.50
C THR A 28 0.83 8.41 -5.26
N PRO A 29 2.08 8.69 -4.81
CA PRO A 29 3.05 9.43 -5.61
C PRO A 29 3.57 8.56 -6.76
N PHE A 30 3.84 9.17 -7.90
CA PHE A 30 4.42 8.52 -9.09
C PHE A 30 5.75 9.16 -9.52
N ASP A 31 6.25 10.11 -8.74
CA ASP A 31 7.57 10.72 -8.85
C ASP A 31 7.98 11.29 -7.48
N LEU A 32 9.26 11.68 -7.35
CA LEU A 32 9.81 12.12 -6.06
C LEU A 32 9.26 13.49 -5.63
N GLU A 33 9.00 14.39 -6.59
CA GLU A 33 8.47 15.72 -6.30
C GLU A 33 7.05 15.62 -5.72
N ALA A 34 6.25 14.67 -6.22
CA ALA A 34 4.90 14.44 -5.74
C ALA A 34 4.84 14.03 -4.25
N VAL A 35 5.89 13.42 -3.71
CA VAL A 35 5.93 13.04 -2.28
C VAL A 35 5.84 14.28 -1.39
N ASP A 36 6.66 15.30 -1.68
CA ASP A 36 6.68 16.55 -0.91
C ASP A 36 5.36 17.33 -1.07
N GLU A 37 4.77 17.30 -2.26
CA GLU A 37 3.50 17.97 -2.55
C GLU A 37 2.31 17.28 -1.88
N LEU A 38 2.31 15.96 -1.76
CA LEU A 38 1.23 15.18 -1.17
C LEU A 38 1.27 15.15 0.35
N ALA A 39 2.47 15.04 0.94
CA ALA A 39 2.65 14.81 2.38
C ALA A 39 1.88 15.76 3.30
N PRO A 40 1.75 17.09 3.01
CA PRO A 40 0.97 18.00 3.85
C PRO A 40 -0.55 17.75 3.85
N HIS A 41 -1.06 16.97 2.90
CA HIS A 41 -2.50 16.83 2.65
C HIS A 41 -3.04 15.43 2.94
N VAL A 42 -2.17 14.45 3.20
CA VAL A 42 -2.57 13.03 3.33
C VAL A 42 -2.29 12.48 4.72
N ASP A 43 -3.04 11.46 5.11
CA ASP A 43 -2.84 10.73 6.36
C ASP A 43 -1.91 9.51 6.18
N PHE A 44 -1.67 9.08 4.95
CA PHE A 44 -0.75 8.00 4.59
C PHE A 44 -0.34 8.09 3.12
N LEU A 45 0.78 7.49 2.77
CA LEU A 45 1.25 7.35 1.39
C LEU A 45 1.09 5.90 0.92
N LYS A 46 0.76 5.73 -0.36
CA LYS A 46 0.64 4.44 -1.02
C LYS A 46 1.67 4.33 -2.15
N VAL A 47 2.44 3.24 -2.15
CA VAL A 47 3.29 2.90 -3.30
C VAL A 47 2.66 1.74 -4.05
N ALA A 48 2.35 1.97 -5.33
CA ALA A 48 1.69 0.98 -6.16
C ALA A 48 2.67 -0.14 -6.59
N SER A 49 2.12 -1.26 -7.07
CA SER A 49 2.89 -2.46 -7.38
C SER A 49 4.02 -2.25 -8.39
N TYR A 50 3.82 -1.36 -9.38
CA TYR A 50 4.81 -1.08 -10.41
C TYR A 50 5.97 -0.21 -9.91
N GLU A 51 5.72 0.59 -8.88
CA GLU A 51 6.68 1.51 -8.28
C GLU A 51 7.39 0.90 -7.05
N LEU A 52 6.95 -0.25 -6.53
CA LEU A 52 7.57 -0.86 -5.35
C LEU A 52 9.08 -1.12 -5.49
N PRO A 53 9.60 -1.58 -6.66
CA PRO A 53 11.04 -1.77 -6.84
C PRO A 53 11.84 -0.45 -6.98
N TRP A 54 11.17 0.70 -7.03
CA TRP A 54 11.84 2.01 -7.08
C TRP A 54 12.20 2.48 -5.66
N LEU A 55 13.36 2.06 -5.17
CA LEU A 55 13.77 2.28 -3.78
C LEU A 55 13.90 3.76 -3.42
N ASP A 56 14.31 4.64 -4.34
CA ASP A 56 14.37 6.09 -4.07
C ASP A 56 12.98 6.65 -3.73
N LEU A 57 11.91 6.15 -4.37
CA LEU A 57 10.55 6.54 -4.03
C LEU A 57 10.14 6.02 -2.65
N ILE A 58 10.53 4.78 -2.31
CA ILE A 58 10.29 4.21 -0.97
C ILE A 58 11.01 5.06 0.09
N HIS A 59 12.29 5.38 -0.11
CA HIS A 59 13.07 6.25 0.79
C HIS A 59 12.39 7.60 0.99
N SER A 60 11.99 8.26 -0.10
CA SER A 60 11.32 9.56 -0.05
C SER A 60 9.99 9.49 0.72
N CYS A 61 9.14 8.50 0.43
CA CYS A 61 7.87 8.31 1.14
C CYS A 61 8.08 8.03 2.63
N ALA A 62 9.01 7.15 2.99
CA ALA A 62 9.30 6.77 4.37
C ALA A 62 9.87 7.94 5.20
N ALA A 63 10.68 8.80 4.58
CA ALA A 63 11.26 9.99 5.21
C ALA A 63 10.21 11.02 5.66
N THR A 64 8.99 10.98 5.10
CA THR A 64 7.88 11.84 5.56
C THR A 64 7.36 11.47 6.95
N SER A 65 7.71 10.29 7.47
CA SER A 65 7.19 9.70 8.71
C SER A 65 5.67 9.42 8.70
N LEU A 66 5.01 9.54 7.56
CA LEU A 66 3.62 9.10 7.39
C LEU A 66 3.54 7.57 7.32
N PRO A 67 2.42 6.95 7.71
CA PRO A 67 2.15 5.55 7.43
C PRO A 67 2.37 5.23 5.95
N LEU A 68 3.06 4.14 5.65
CA LEU A 68 3.38 3.72 4.29
C LEU A 68 2.69 2.40 3.95
N ILE A 69 2.00 2.37 2.82
CA ILE A 69 1.37 1.16 2.28
C ILE A 69 2.05 0.82 0.95
N GLY A 70 2.62 -0.37 0.82
CA GLY A 70 3.23 -0.88 -0.41
C GLY A 70 2.46 -2.09 -0.96
N SER A 71 2.29 -2.20 -2.28
CA SER A 71 1.73 -3.39 -2.94
C SER A 71 2.78 -4.15 -3.74
N THR A 72 2.76 -5.50 -3.68
CA THR A 72 3.82 -6.38 -4.20
C THR A 72 3.49 -7.04 -5.54
N GLY A 73 2.46 -6.58 -6.26
CA GLY A 73 1.92 -7.29 -7.43
C GLY A 73 2.87 -7.42 -8.64
N MET A 74 3.95 -6.63 -8.68
CA MET A 74 4.98 -6.69 -9.71
C MET A 74 6.37 -6.99 -9.16
N ALA A 75 6.49 -7.18 -7.84
CA ALA A 75 7.74 -7.45 -7.16
C ALA A 75 7.91 -8.94 -6.87
N ASP A 76 9.13 -9.43 -6.93
CA ASP A 76 9.50 -10.71 -6.36
C ASP A 76 9.77 -10.59 -4.84
N ALA A 77 10.11 -11.72 -4.20
CA ALA A 77 10.35 -11.75 -2.75
C ALA A 77 11.58 -10.90 -2.34
N GLY A 78 12.62 -10.86 -3.18
CA GLY A 78 13.83 -10.06 -2.93
C GLY A 78 13.56 -8.57 -3.07
N GLU A 79 12.78 -8.16 -4.08
CA GLU A 79 12.36 -6.77 -4.28
C GLU A 79 11.43 -6.31 -3.16
N ALA A 80 10.49 -7.17 -2.72
CA ALA A 80 9.62 -6.85 -1.57
C ALA A 80 10.44 -6.70 -0.28
N TRP A 81 11.46 -7.56 -0.08
CA TRP A 81 12.41 -7.44 1.03
C TRP A 81 13.15 -6.09 1.00
N ALA A 82 13.76 -5.76 -0.14
CA ALA A 82 14.51 -4.52 -0.31
C ALA A 82 13.64 -3.27 -0.07
N ALA A 83 12.36 -3.31 -0.49
CA ALA A 83 11.42 -2.22 -0.23
C ALA A 83 11.11 -2.05 1.26
N VAL A 84 10.94 -3.16 2.02
CA VAL A 84 10.75 -3.10 3.48
C VAL A 84 11.99 -2.52 4.15
N GLU A 85 13.18 -3.03 3.82
CA GLU A 85 14.46 -2.56 4.36
C GLU A 85 14.65 -1.06 4.12
N ALA A 86 14.48 -0.60 2.87
CA ALA A 86 14.58 0.80 2.48
C ALA A 86 13.60 1.70 3.26
N ALA A 87 12.36 1.24 3.48
CA ALA A 87 11.37 1.97 4.26
C ALA A 87 11.81 2.14 5.73
N LEU A 88 12.33 1.06 6.34
CA LEU A 88 12.77 1.06 7.73
C LEU A 88 14.01 1.94 7.95
N GLU A 89 15.00 1.83 7.08
CA GLU A 89 16.22 2.64 7.10
C GLU A 89 15.91 4.15 6.96
N SER A 90 14.81 4.49 6.27
CA SER A 90 14.37 5.88 6.08
C SER A 90 13.39 6.37 7.16
N GLY A 91 13.16 5.58 8.20
CA GLY A 91 12.42 6.02 9.38
C GLY A 91 10.92 5.70 9.38
N CYS A 92 10.42 4.83 8.50
CA CYS A 92 9.05 4.35 8.56
C CYS A 92 8.73 3.69 9.91
N ARG A 93 7.57 4.01 10.49
CA ARG A 93 7.12 3.45 11.79
C ARG A 93 5.78 2.72 11.69
N ASP A 94 5.04 2.87 10.60
CA ASP A 94 3.80 2.15 10.32
C ASP A 94 3.83 1.68 8.86
N LEU A 95 4.19 0.42 8.65
CA LEU A 95 4.37 -0.18 7.34
C LEU A 95 3.33 -1.27 7.09
N THR A 96 2.57 -1.12 6.02
CA THR A 96 1.63 -2.13 5.53
C THR A 96 2.08 -2.65 4.17
N MET A 97 2.33 -3.96 4.07
CA MET A 97 2.63 -4.62 2.79
C MET A 97 1.41 -5.40 2.31
N LEU A 98 0.92 -5.07 1.12
CA LEU A 98 -0.22 -5.73 0.51
C LEU A 98 0.24 -6.74 -0.55
N HIS A 99 -0.07 -8.02 -0.35
CA HIS A 99 -0.01 -8.95 -1.46
C HIS A 99 -0.97 -8.52 -2.55
N CYS A 100 -0.55 -8.59 -3.79
CA CYS A 100 -1.32 -8.15 -4.95
C CYS A 100 -1.00 -9.05 -6.14
N VAL A 101 -1.96 -9.19 -7.06
CA VAL A 101 -1.75 -9.77 -8.37
C VAL A 101 -2.14 -8.73 -9.42
N SER A 102 -1.17 -8.24 -10.19
CA SER A 102 -1.36 -7.16 -11.18
C SER A 102 -2.02 -7.66 -12.47
N ARG A 103 -3.19 -8.28 -12.32
CA ARG A 103 -4.09 -8.70 -13.39
C ARG A 103 -5.50 -8.19 -13.12
N TYR A 104 -6.18 -7.66 -14.13
CA TYR A 104 -7.48 -7.00 -14.03
C TYR A 104 -8.51 -7.61 -15.00
N PRO A 105 -9.53 -8.36 -14.51
CA PRO A 105 -9.62 -8.94 -13.18
C PRO A 105 -8.71 -10.14 -13.01
N VAL A 106 -8.33 -10.44 -11.75
CA VAL A 106 -7.64 -11.68 -11.40
C VAL A 106 -8.67 -12.77 -11.11
N PRO A 107 -8.53 -13.98 -11.70
CA PRO A 107 -9.38 -15.11 -11.34
C PRO A 107 -9.17 -15.52 -9.86
N GLU A 108 -10.22 -15.92 -9.17
CA GLU A 108 -10.17 -16.27 -7.74
C GLU A 108 -9.10 -17.31 -7.39
N HIS A 109 -8.92 -18.33 -8.24
CA HIS A 109 -7.91 -19.39 -8.03
C HIS A 109 -6.46 -18.90 -8.22
N ALA A 110 -6.27 -17.74 -8.84
CA ALA A 110 -4.95 -17.15 -9.09
C ALA A 110 -4.58 -16.05 -8.06
N CYS A 111 -5.45 -15.75 -7.09
CA CYS A 111 -5.20 -14.71 -6.09
C CYS A 111 -4.05 -15.03 -5.12
N ASN A 112 -3.66 -16.31 -4.97
CA ASN A 112 -2.55 -16.74 -4.11
C ASN A 112 -2.53 -16.08 -2.71
N LEU A 113 -3.68 -16.04 -2.03
CA LEU A 113 -3.84 -15.32 -0.76
C LEU A 113 -2.90 -15.80 0.37
N ALA A 114 -2.30 -17.00 0.22
CA ALA A 114 -1.28 -17.50 1.15
C ALA A 114 -0.07 -16.57 1.27
N ALA A 115 0.23 -15.80 0.23
CA ALA A 115 1.32 -14.83 0.23
C ALA A 115 1.14 -13.71 1.28
N ILE A 116 -0.09 -13.44 1.76
CA ILE A 116 -0.34 -12.54 2.91
C ILE A 116 0.39 -13.08 4.16
N GLY A 117 0.29 -14.39 4.41
CA GLY A 117 1.01 -15.06 5.49
C GLY A 117 2.53 -14.98 5.31
N THR A 118 3.01 -15.23 4.09
CA THR A 118 4.45 -15.14 3.75
C THR A 118 5.01 -13.73 4.01
N LEU A 119 4.31 -12.68 3.62
CA LEU A 119 4.72 -11.28 3.88
C LEU A 119 4.76 -11.00 5.40
N ARG A 120 3.74 -11.45 6.13
CA ARG A 120 3.69 -11.28 7.59
C ARG A 120 4.85 -11.99 8.26
N GLU A 121 5.10 -13.25 7.93
CA GLU A 121 6.20 -14.04 8.48
C GLU A 121 7.55 -13.43 8.14
N MET A 122 7.74 -12.97 6.92
CA MET A 122 8.96 -12.28 6.48
C MET A 122 9.24 -11.07 7.37
N MET A 123 8.26 -10.19 7.56
CA MET A 123 8.43 -8.98 8.38
C MET A 123 8.64 -9.33 9.86
N ALA A 124 7.85 -10.25 10.42
CA ALA A 124 7.94 -10.63 11.82
C ALA A 124 9.25 -11.33 12.18
N ALA A 125 9.77 -12.19 11.31
CA ALA A 125 10.96 -12.97 11.59
C ALA A 125 12.27 -12.21 11.34
N ASN A 126 12.28 -11.30 10.36
CA ASN A 126 13.54 -10.73 9.89
C ASN A 126 13.69 -9.23 10.19
N PHE A 127 12.60 -8.52 10.40
CA PHE A 127 12.66 -7.08 10.65
C PHE A 127 12.16 -6.69 12.05
N ALA A 128 11.06 -7.25 12.53
CA ALA A 128 10.52 -6.88 13.83
C ALA A 128 11.49 -7.00 15.03
N PRO A 129 12.46 -7.96 15.06
CA PRO A 129 13.44 -8.01 16.13
C PRO A 129 14.36 -6.79 16.19
N ASP A 130 14.73 -6.22 15.03
CA ASP A 130 15.66 -5.11 14.93
C ASP A 130 14.94 -3.74 14.94
N TRP A 131 13.63 -3.74 14.62
CA TRP A 131 12.75 -2.55 14.63
C TRP A 131 11.49 -2.77 15.48
N PRO A 132 11.63 -2.97 16.82
CA PRO A 132 10.50 -3.30 17.69
C PRO A 132 9.46 -2.17 17.83
N GLU A 133 9.81 -0.94 17.47
CA GLU A 133 8.92 0.22 17.49
C GLU A 133 8.05 0.34 16.22
N VAL A 134 8.29 -0.50 15.20
CA VAL A 134 7.56 -0.43 13.93
C VAL A 134 6.31 -1.30 13.98
N SER A 135 5.20 -0.72 13.57
CA SER A 135 3.95 -1.44 13.31
C SER A 135 4.00 -2.08 11.93
N PHE A 136 4.11 -3.41 11.88
CA PHE A 136 4.07 -4.19 10.64
C PHE A 136 2.68 -4.77 10.41
N LYS A 137 2.15 -4.58 9.21
CA LYS A 137 0.86 -5.10 8.77
C LYS A 137 0.99 -5.79 7.41
N ALA A 138 0.24 -6.87 7.21
CA ALA A 138 0.16 -7.56 5.94
C ALA A 138 -1.29 -7.67 5.47
N GLY A 139 -1.55 -7.40 4.18
CA GLY A 139 -2.89 -7.38 3.67
C GLY A 139 -3.00 -7.81 2.20
N TRP A 140 -4.13 -7.48 1.60
CA TRP A 140 -4.50 -7.84 0.23
C TRP A 140 -4.91 -6.62 -0.59
N SER A 141 -4.31 -6.44 -1.77
CA SER A 141 -4.77 -5.48 -2.78
C SER A 141 -5.56 -6.25 -3.86
N ASP A 142 -6.87 -6.07 -3.86
CA ASP A 142 -7.82 -6.88 -4.62
C ASP A 142 -8.08 -6.36 -6.04
N HIS A 143 -7.91 -7.27 -7.00
CA HIS A 143 -8.34 -7.09 -8.38
C HIS A 143 -9.29 -8.22 -8.84
N SER A 144 -9.80 -9.02 -7.90
CA SER A 144 -10.66 -10.15 -8.24
C SER A 144 -12.12 -9.75 -8.46
N VAL A 145 -12.54 -8.60 -7.93
CA VAL A 145 -13.95 -8.16 -7.91
C VAL A 145 -14.85 -9.18 -7.19
N SER A 146 -14.30 -9.94 -6.24
CA SER A 146 -15.01 -11.01 -5.53
C SER A 146 -15.05 -10.75 -4.03
N ALA A 147 -16.26 -10.54 -3.48
CA ALA A 147 -16.47 -10.46 -2.05
C ALA A 147 -16.04 -11.74 -1.31
N GLY A 148 -16.07 -12.89 -1.99
CA GLY A 148 -15.60 -14.17 -1.46
C GLY A 148 -14.11 -14.19 -1.24
N VAL A 149 -13.31 -13.65 -2.18
CA VAL A 149 -11.86 -13.51 -2.07
C VAL A 149 -11.51 -12.54 -0.93
N ILE A 150 -12.14 -11.37 -0.88
CA ILE A 150 -11.96 -10.40 0.20
C ILE A 150 -12.28 -11.02 1.56
N GLY A 151 -13.44 -11.69 1.67
CA GLY A 151 -13.84 -12.37 2.90
C GLY A 151 -12.87 -13.47 3.34
N ARG A 152 -12.24 -14.18 2.39
CA ARG A 152 -11.22 -15.18 2.66
C ARG A 152 -9.89 -14.55 3.10
N ALA A 153 -9.47 -13.44 2.48
CA ALA A 153 -8.28 -12.69 2.88
C ALA A 153 -8.40 -12.24 4.34
N LEU A 154 -9.54 -11.67 4.72
CA LEU A 154 -9.79 -11.18 6.08
C LEU A 154 -9.91 -12.32 7.12
N ARG A 155 -10.71 -13.36 6.84
CA ARG A 155 -11.05 -14.35 7.88
C ARG A 155 -10.08 -15.50 7.96
N HIS A 156 -9.51 -15.95 6.84
CA HIS A 156 -8.63 -17.11 6.79
C HIS A 156 -7.15 -16.72 6.85
N TRP A 157 -6.79 -15.63 6.17
CA TRP A 157 -5.41 -15.14 6.13
C TRP A 157 -5.15 -13.96 7.07
N ALA A 158 -6.18 -13.55 7.83
CA ALA A 158 -6.11 -12.47 8.81
C ALA A 158 -5.47 -11.18 8.23
N ALA A 159 -5.87 -10.82 6.99
CA ALA A 159 -5.38 -9.60 6.38
C ALA A 159 -5.69 -8.39 7.28
N ASP A 160 -4.67 -7.59 7.59
CA ASP A 160 -4.79 -6.39 8.43
C ASP A 160 -5.44 -5.24 7.66
N ALA A 161 -5.31 -5.25 6.33
CA ALA A 161 -5.91 -4.27 5.42
C ALA A 161 -6.30 -4.94 4.10
N VAL A 162 -7.34 -4.40 3.48
CA VAL A 162 -7.74 -4.74 2.11
C VAL A 162 -7.91 -3.47 1.31
N GLU A 163 -7.24 -3.40 0.17
CA GLU A 163 -7.39 -2.36 -0.84
C GLU A 163 -8.21 -2.92 -2.00
N PHE A 164 -9.10 -2.14 -2.57
CA PHE A 164 -9.84 -2.52 -3.77
C PHE A 164 -10.27 -1.28 -4.56
N HIS A 165 -10.48 -1.46 -5.86
CA HIS A 165 -11.04 -0.42 -6.70
C HIS A 165 -12.51 -0.19 -6.36
N PHE A 166 -12.88 1.07 -6.14
CA PHE A 166 -14.25 1.45 -5.84
C PHE A 166 -14.81 2.31 -6.98
N ASP A 167 -15.97 1.92 -7.47
CA ASP A 167 -16.70 2.60 -8.52
C ASP A 167 -18.15 2.85 -8.06
N LEU A 168 -18.58 4.11 -8.13
CA LEU A 168 -19.95 4.51 -7.76
C LEU A 168 -21.02 3.97 -8.71
N GLU A 169 -20.65 3.71 -9.97
CA GLU A 169 -21.59 3.24 -10.99
C GLU A 169 -21.68 1.71 -11.06
N GLY A 170 -20.75 0.99 -10.47
CA GLY A 170 -20.71 -0.48 -10.43
C GLY A 170 -20.52 -1.13 -11.80
N LYS A 171 -19.75 -0.49 -12.71
CA LYS A 171 -19.50 -0.97 -14.08
C LYS A 171 -18.17 -1.69 -14.20
#